data_4f454535b57f950c9d4ed549674c5df7
#
_entry.id   4f454535b57f950c9d4ed549674c5df7
#
_cell.length_a   1.000
_cell.length_b   1.000
_cell.length_c   1.000
_cell.angle_alpha   90.00
_cell.angle_beta   90.00
_cell.angle_gamma   90.00
#
_symmetry.space_group_name_H-M   'P 1'
#
loop_
_entity.id
_entity.type
_entity.pdbx_description
1 polymer ?
#
loop_
_entity_poly.entity_id
_entity_poly.type
_entity_poly.pdbx_seq_one_letter_code
_entity_poly.pdbx_strand_id
1 'polypeptide(L)'
;MKSQLLTVIPVFNGEPFIAQTLESVARQTRRPDRVVVLDNCSTDRTPDIVKHFAGIRCELIRNERNLGLFGNLNRALDFSTETEFLQILHADDLIEPNFYAVMTRALADCAGRGMAWSLDERIDEENRHLSFSGKADGKIEVLDKDVFLRRKAELSNQSFCAVLLKTAGQPAPCRFREDFPIMGDTIFWAAYGVACEKIVHVHRALGKYRWHGSNQTVFLAPGLQPLILDEWRTMETNELLRGKGWSWFRQWKLKGLFAVRSGIKSKRVRQNGDAKYAREIARAARGITGWPLWLAGKFLIELRDLYLFTVLRRPRHPKNIYS
;
A
#
# COMPACT_ATOMS: atom_id res chain seq x y z
N MET A 1 5.20 28.78 -11.79
CA MET A 1 4.35 27.92 -12.65
C MET A 1 4.11 26.62 -11.88
N LYS A 2 2.89 26.08 -11.90
CA LYS A 2 2.63 24.74 -11.30
C LYS A 2 3.38 23.69 -12.12
N SER A 3 4.03 22.74 -11.45
CA SER A 3 4.64 21.60 -12.13
C SER A 3 3.55 20.67 -12.67
N GLN A 4 3.78 20.01 -13.80
CA GLN A 4 2.85 19.04 -14.29
C GLN A 4 2.97 17.72 -13.53
N LEU A 5 4.20 17.31 -13.21
CA LEU A 5 4.50 16.06 -12.49
C LEU A 5 5.53 16.31 -11.37
N LEU A 6 5.14 16.03 -10.15
CA LEU A 6 5.97 16.15 -8.96
C LEU A 6 6.13 14.78 -8.28
N THR A 7 7.38 14.43 -7.96
CA THR A 7 7.69 13.30 -7.09
C THR A 7 8.13 13.83 -5.73
N VAL A 8 7.45 13.43 -4.67
CA VAL A 8 7.86 13.70 -3.28
C VAL A 8 8.34 12.39 -2.67
N ILE A 9 9.55 12.42 -2.11
CA ILE A 9 10.20 11.27 -1.47
C ILE A 9 10.32 11.56 0.03
N PRO A 10 9.33 11.16 0.86
CA PRO A 10 9.46 11.26 2.31
C PRO A 10 10.51 10.26 2.79
N VAL A 11 11.43 10.72 3.64
CA VAL A 11 12.54 9.90 4.13
C VAL A 11 12.85 10.17 5.59
N PHE A 12 13.26 9.13 6.31
CA PHE A 12 13.91 9.17 7.62
C PHE A 12 14.94 8.04 7.69
N ASN A 13 16.23 8.41 7.80
CA ASN A 13 17.35 7.46 7.83
C ASN A 13 17.34 6.50 6.63
N GLY A 14 17.32 7.07 5.41
CA GLY A 14 17.23 6.32 4.15
C GLY A 14 18.58 6.04 3.49
N GLU A 15 19.70 6.25 4.18
CA GLU A 15 21.05 6.07 3.65
C GLU A 15 21.25 4.78 2.84
N PRO A 16 20.72 3.60 3.24
CA PRO A 16 20.96 2.37 2.49
C PRO A 16 20.34 2.35 1.08
N PHE A 17 19.24 3.08 0.85
CA PHE A 17 18.43 2.90 -0.34
C PHE A 17 18.16 4.17 -1.14
N ILE A 18 18.20 5.35 -0.53
CA ILE A 18 17.78 6.62 -1.15
C ILE A 18 18.48 6.91 -2.49
N ALA A 19 19.76 6.56 -2.64
CA ALA A 19 20.50 6.75 -3.88
C ALA A 19 19.88 5.90 -5.03
N GLN A 20 19.49 4.66 -4.74
CA GLN A 20 18.87 3.77 -5.73
C GLN A 20 17.46 4.28 -6.09
N THR A 21 16.71 4.76 -5.11
CA THR A 21 15.38 5.37 -5.33
C THR A 21 15.49 6.58 -6.27
N LEU A 22 16.42 7.51 -6.00
CA LEU A 22 16.68 8.68 -6.84
C LEU A 22 17.14 8.28 -8.26
N GLU A 23 17.98 7.26 -8.39
CA GLU A 23 18.42 6.73 -9.68
C GLU A 23 17.23 6.17 -10.49
N SER A 24 16.27 5.48 -9.85
CA SER A 24 15.07 4.99 -10.52
C SER A 24 14.18 6.12 -11.06
N VAL A 25 14.15 7.27 -10.36
CA VAL A 25 13.46 8.48 -10.82
C VAL A 25 14.24 9.16 -11.96
N ALA A 26 15.56 9.22 -11.88
CA ALA A 26 16.41 9.82 -12.90
C ALA A 26 16.35 9.09 -14.24
N ARG A 27 16.17 7.75 -14.22
CA ARG A 27 16.07 6.88 -15.42
C ARG A 27 14.70 6.87 -16.09
N GLN A 28 13.73 7.66 -15.61
CA GLN A 28 12.40 7.68 -16.20
C GLN A 28 12.41 8.20 -17.64
N THR A 29 11.69 7.54 -18.55
CA THR A 29 11.50 7.97 -19.96
C THR A 29 10.70 9.27 -20.04
N ARG A 30 9.77 9.49 -19.11
CA ARG A 30 9.15 10.78 -18.81
C ARG A 30 9.65 11.22 -17.42
N ARG A 31 10.58 12.15 -17.37
CA ARG A 31 11.08 12.67 -16.09
C ARG A 31 10.03 13.53 -15.38
N PRO A 32 9.98 13.51 -14.05
CA PRO A 32 9.20 14.50 -13.32
C PRO A 32 9.79 15.91 -13.53
N ASP A 33 8.93 16.92 -13.51
CA ASP A 33 9.37 18.33 -13.62
C ASP A 33 10.08 18.79 -12.35
N ARG A 34 9.73 18.14 -11.22
CA ARG A 34 10.26 18.48 -9.90
C ARG A 34 10.39 17.23 -9.03
N VAL A 35 11.47 17.12 -8.26
CA VAL A 35 11.69 16.09 -7.26
C VAL A 35 11.98 16.75 -5.92
N VAL A 36 11.20 16.43 -4.92
CA VAL A 36 11.36 16.89 -3.54
C VAL A 36 11.68 15.70 -2.65
N VAL A 37 12.82 15.76 -1.97
CA VAL A 37 13.14 14.83 -0.88
C VAL A 37 12.77 15.50 0.44
N LEU A 38 11.78 14.93 1.13
CA LEU A 38 11.23 15.47 2.38
C LEU A 38 11.84 14.75 3.57
N ASP A 39 12.95 15.28 4.06
CA ASP A 39 13.73 14.69 5.15
C ASP A 39 13.10 14.93 6.52
N ASN A 40 12.73 13.85 7.18
CA ASN A 40 12.08 13.85 8.50
C ASN A 40 13.08 13.88 9.67
N CYS A 41 14.08 14.75 9.60
CA CYS A 41 15.19 14.86 10.56
C CYS A 41 16.10 13.62 10.61
N SER A 42 16.54 13.10 9.46
CA SER A 42 17.52 12.01 9.40
C SER A 42 18.80 12.35 10.15
N THR A 43 19.39 11.34 10.81
CA THR A 43 20.63 11.43 11.58
C THR A 43 21.80 10.69 10.91
N ASP A 44 21.53 9.99 9.81
CA ASP A 44 22.49 9.30 8.96
C ASP A 44 22.97 10.20 7.79
N ARG A 45 23.64 9.62 6.79
CA ARG A 45 24.12 10.34 5.62
C ARG A 45 23.06 10.67 4.56
N THR A 46 21.77 10.41 4.81
CA THR A 46 20.68 10.70 3.86
C THR A 46 20.76 12.12 3.27
N PRO A 47 20.88 13.21 4.07
CA PRO A 47 20.92 14.56 3.53
C PRO A 47 22.13 14.81 2.62
N ASP A 48 23.27 14.23 2.93
CA ASP A 48 24.49 14.38 2.15
C ASP A 48 24.40 13.63 0.82
N ILE A 49 23.85 12.42 0.82
CA ILE A 49 23.60 11.63 -0.40
C ILE A 49 22.69 12.41 -1.34
N VAL A 50 21.60 12.98 -0.85
CA VAL A 50 20.64 13.74 -1.67
C VAL A 50 21.29 15.00 -2.26
N LYS A 51 22.06 15.76 -1.47
CA LYS A 51 22.73 16.99 -1.93
C LYS A 51 23.76 16.73 -3.04
N HIS A 52 24.46 15.59 -2.98
CA HIS A 52 25.51 15.25 -3.94
C HIS A 52 25.01 14.34 -5.09
N PHE A 53 23.71 14.02 -5.14
CA PHE A 53 23.17 13.20 -6.21
C PHE A 53 23.11 13.96 -7.54
N ALA A 54 23.87 13.50 -8.54
CA ALA A 54 24.01 14.19 -9.82
C ALA A 54 23.00 13.75 -10.90
N GLY A 55 22.30 12.62 -10.70
CA GLY A 55 21.44 12.00 -11.74
C GLY A 55 20.18 12.81 -12.09
N ILE A 56 19.63 13.53 -11.11
CA ILE A 56 18.48 14.42 -11.26
C ILE A 56 18.55 15.53 -10.19
N ARG A 57 18.07 16.72 -10.56
CA ARG A 57 17.99 17.82 -9.58
C ARG A 57 16.91 17.52 -8.54
N CYS A 58 17.32 17.47 -7.27
CA CYS A 58 16.45 17.26 -6.13
C CYS A 58 16.42 18.50 -5.22
N GLU A 59 15.25 18.84 -4.73
CA GLU A 59 15.07 19.78 -3.63
C GLU A 59 15.06 19.00 -2.32
N LEU A 60 16.01 19.28 -1.42
CA LEU A 60 16.00 18.72 -0.08
C LEU A 60 15.29 19.67 0.87
N ILE A 61 14.14 19.25 1.39
CA ILE A 61 13.38 19.99 2.40
C ILE A 61 13.45 19.20 3.70
N ARG A 62 14.01 19.80 4.75
CA ARG A 62 14.14 19.15 6.05
C ARG A 62 13.04 19.61 7.01
N ASN A 63 12.43 18.69 7.71
CA ASN A 63 11.50 19.01 8.81
C ASN A 63 12.26 19.58 10.00
N GLU A 64 11.63 20.44 10.79
CA GLU A 64 12.22 20.99 12.02
C GLU A 64 12.39 19.91 13.10
N ARG A 65 11.52 18.89 13.06
CA ARG A 65 11.54 17.73 13.95
C ARG A 65 11.02 16.48 13.22
N ASN A 66 11.28 15.31 13.77
CA ASN A 66 10.68 14.08 13.27
C ASN A 66 9.15 14.07 13.55
N LEU A 67 8.36 14.06 12.49
CA LEU A 67 6.90 14.09 12.53
C LEU A 67 6.27 12.67 12.56
N GLY A 68 7.09 11.63 12.61
CA GLY A 68 6.63 10.25 12.39
C GLY A 68 6.29 9.98 10.92
N LEU A 69 5.88 8.73 10.62
CA LEU A 69 5.55 8.33 9.24
C LEU A 69 4.42 9.16 8.67
N PHE A 70 3.25 9.11 9.32
CA PHE A 70 2.05 9.76 8.78
C PHE A 70 2.14 11.28 8.78
N GLY A 71 2.83 11.87 9.76
CA GLY A 71 3.11 13.30 9.75
C GLY A 71 3.93 13.72 8.52
N ASN A 72 4.97 12.96 8.16
CA ASN A 72 5.78 13.22 6.99
C ASN A 72 5.02 12.94 5.67
N LEU A 73 4.22 11.88 5.60
CA LEU A 73 3.33 11.60 4.47
C LEU A 73 2.26 12.69 4.29
N ASN A 74 1.68 13.18 5.38
CA ASN A 74 0.72 14.27 5.34
C ASN A 74 1.36 15.56 4.81
N ARG A 75 2.61 15.85 5.18
CA ARG A 75 3.36 16.96 4.63
C ARG A 75 3.66 16.77 3.13
N ALA A 76 3.91 15.54 2.69
CA ALA A 76 4.05 15.25 1.26
C ALA A 76 2.75 15.53 0.47
N LEU A 77 1.59 15.33 1.07
CA LEU A 77 0.30 15.66 0.47
C LEU A 77 0.05 17.17 0.32
N ASP A 78 0.72 18.03 1.08
CA ASP A 78 0.56 19.49 0.95
C ASP A 78 1.00 19.99 -0.42
N PHE A 79 1.92 19.29 -1.07
CA PHE A 79 2.37 19.57 -2.44
C PHE A 79 1.29 19.30 -3.52
N SER A 80 0.16 18.70 -3.17
CA SER A 80 -0.92 18.41 -4.13
C SER A 80 -1.47 19.65 -4.84
N THR A 81 -1.41 20.84 -4.23
CA THR A 81 -1.83 22.11 -4.82
C THR A 81 -0.85 22.68 -5.83
N GLU A 82 0.38 22.20 -5.82
CA GLU A 82 1.49 22.73 -6.62
C GLU A 82 1.69 21.98 -7.94
N THR A 83 0.97 20.87 -8.14
CA THR A 83 1.17 19.98 -9.30
C THR A 83 -0.14 19.44 -9.84
N GLU A 84 -0.14 18.97 -11.09
CA GLU A 84 -1.23 18.21 -11.67
C GLU A 84 -1.16 16.73 -11.29
N PHE A 85 0.05 16.15 -11.32
CA PHE A 85 0.30 14.76 -10.95
C PHE A 85 1.28 14.70 -9.78
N LEU A 86 0.93 13.95 -8.75
CA LEU A 86 1.74 13.73 -7.56
C LEU A 86 2.03 12.24 -7.38
N GLN A 87 3.32 11.89 -7.28
CA GLN A 87 3.74 10.63 -6.71
C GLN A 87 4.34 10.86 -5.32
N ILE A 88 3.93 10.06 -4.35
CA ILE A 88 4.64 9.89 -3.07
C ILE A 88 5.40 8.57 -3.18
N LEU A 89 6.72 8.63 -3.30
CA LEU A 89 7.58 7.45 -3.46
C LEU A 89 8.40 7.27 -2.17
N HIS A 90 8.30 6.10 -1.55
CA HIS A 90 9.11 5.81 -0.37
C HIS A 90 10.60 5.71 -0.74
N ALA A 91 11.47 6.10 0.19
CA ALA A 91 12.91 6.24 -0.02
C ALA A 91 13.67 4.91 -0.16
N ASP A 92 13.00 3.79 0.01
CA ASP A 92 13.49 2.41 -0.08
C ASP A 92 12.94 1.65 -1.30
N ASP A 93 11.95 2.23 -2.00
CA ASP A 93 11.30 1.64 -3.16
C ASP A 93 11.88 2.12 -4.49
N LEU A 94 11.56 1.40 -5.59
CA LEU A 94 11.99 1.77 -6.94
C LEU A 94 10.78 1.81 -7.90
N ILE A 95 10.98 2.49 -9.04
CA ILE A 95 10.00 2.50 -10.13
C ILE A 95 10.67 2.12 -11.46
N GLU A 96 9.92 1.39 -12.31
CA GLU A 96 10.35 1.00 -13.64
C GLU A 96 10.49 2.22 -14.58
N PRO A 97 11.40 2.21 -15.56
CA PRO A 97 11.71 3.38 -16.40
C PRO A 97 10.53 4.03 -17.12
N ASN A 98 9.45 3.31 -17.34
CA ASN A 98 8.26 3.81 -18.03
C ASN A 98 7.07 4.10 -17.09
N PHE A 99 7.29 4.11 -15.77
CA PHE A 99 6.22 4.32 -14.77
C PHE A 99 5.43 5.59 -15.06
N TYR A 100 6.06 6.75 -15.09
CA TYR A 100 5.34 8.02 -15.28
C TYR A 100 4.69 8.12 -16.66
N ALA A 101 5.35 7.65 -17.73
CA ALA A 101 4.77 7.69 -19.07
C ALA A 101 3.46 6.89 -19.15
N VAL A 102 3.44 5.70 -18.55
CA VAL A 102 2.25 4.84 -18.54
C VAL A 102 1.16 5.40 -17.62
N MET A 103 1.53 5.80 -16.39
CA MET A 103 0.56 6.19 -15.37
C MET A 103 -0.11 7.53 -15.68
N THR A 104 0.64 8.50 -16.20
CA THR A 104 0.05 9.79 -16.62
C THR A 104 -0.87 9.61 -17.84
N ARG A 105 -0.51 8.73 -18.80
CA ARG A 105 -1.38 8.39 -19.92
C ARG A 105 -2.68 7.72 -19.48
N ALA A 106 -2.63 6.86 -18.47
CA ALA A 106 -3.82 6.20 -17.92
C ALA A 106 -4.84 7.19 -17.31
N LEU A 107 -4.38 8.38 -16.90
CA LEU A 107 -5.19 9.45 -16.32
C LEU A 107 -5.37 10.67 -17.24
N ALA A 108 -4.94 10.59 -18.51
CA ALA A 108 -4.91 11.76 -19.40
C ALA A 108 -6.29 12.37 -19.67
N ASP A 109 -7.31 11.54 -19.82
CA ASP A 109 -8.70 11.91 -20.08
C ASP A 109 -9.53 12.23 -18.82
N CYS A 110 -8.91 12.17 -17.64
CA CYS A 110 -9.54 12.58 -16.37
C CYS A 110 -9.41 14.09 -16.22
N ALA A 111 -10.52 14.83 -16.20
CA ALA A 111 -10.48 16.28 -16.04
C ALA A 111 -10.18 16.71 -14.60
N GLY A 112 -10.78 16.02 -13.64
CA GLY A 112 -10.64 16.30 -12.22
C GLY A 112 -9.60 15.40 -11.52
N ARG A 113 -9.89 15.08 -10.26
CA ARG A 113 -9.05 14.22 -9.44
C ARG A 113 -9.09 12.76 -9.91
N GLY A 114 -7.93 12.13 -9.97
CA GLY A 114 -7.82 10.72 -10.35
C GLY A 114 -6.77 9.97 -9.55
N MET A 115 -6.84 8.65 -9.62
CA MET A 115 -5.84 7.75 -9.05
C MET A 115 -5.58 6.60 -10.02
N ALA A 116 -4.32 6.34 -10.31
CA ALA A 116 -3.91 5.13 -11.01
C ALA A 116 -2.92 4.36 -10.14
N TRP A 117 -3.01 3.02 -10.18
CA TRP A 117 -1.96 2.19 -9.62
C TRP A 117 -1.60 1.05 -10.58
N SER A 118 -0.36 0.61 -10.48
CA SER A 118 0.16 -0.55 -11.20
C SER A 118 0.27 -1.75 -10.27
N LEU A 119 0.66 -2.90 -10.82
CA LEU A 119 1.23 -3.96 -10.01
C LEU A 119 2.62 -3.55 -9.55
N ASP A 120 3.06 -4.14 -8.45
CA ASP A 120 4.42 -4.05 -7.95
C ASP A 120 5.12 -5.41 -7.95
N GLU A 121 6.41 -5.36 -8.14
CA GLU A 121 7.35 -6.44 -7.89
C GLU A 121 7.87 -6.27 -6.46
N ARG A 122 7.86 -7.33 -5.66
CA ARG A 122 8.55 -7.35 -4.38
C ARG A 122 9.99 -7.77 -4.61
N ILE A 123 10.93 -7.00 -4.06
CA ILE A 123 12.35 -7.24 -4.11
C ILE A 123 12.94 -7.28 -2.71
N ASP A 124 14.08 -7.95 -2.53
CA ASP A 124 14.86 -7.90 -1.29
C ASP A 124 15.85 -6.72 -1.25
N GLU A 125 16.70 -6.68 -0.22
CA GLU A 125 17.70 -5.63 -0.02
C GLU A 125 18.72 -5.57 -1.16
N GLU A 126 19.01 -6.69 -1.82
CA GLU A 126 19.92 -6.82 -2.96
C GLU A 126 19.22 -6.68 -4.32
N ASN A 127 17.97 -6.24 -4.36
CA ASN A 127 17.12 -6.11 -5.57
C ASN A 127 16.74 -7.45 -6.23
N ARG A 128 16.87 -8.59 -5.56
CA ARG A 128 16.46 -9.87 -6.11
C ARG A 128 14.94 -10.01 -6.04
N HIS A 129 14.38 -10.58 -7.11
CA HIS A 129 12.94 -10.82 -7.20
C HIS A 129 12.44 -11.76 -6.10
N LEU A 130 11.34 -11.39 -5.45
CA LEU A 130 10.63 -12.23 -4.47
C LEU A 130 9.27 -12.68 -4.99
N SER A 131 8.45 -11.75 -5.49
CA SER A 131 7.10 -12.05 -6.01
C SER A 131 6.51 -10.84 -6.74
N PHE A 132 5.43 -11.07 -7.50
CA PHE A 132 4.57 -9.99 -8.03
C PHE A 132 3.28 -9.88 -7.21
N SER A 133 2.73 -8.68 -7.11
CA SER A 133 1.44 -8.40 -6.44
C SER A 133 0.22 -8.90 -7.24
N GLY A 134 0.42 -9.34 -8.49
CA GLY A 134 -0.63 -9.88 -9.34
C GLY A 134 -0.12 -10.35 -10.71
N LYS A 135 -1.05 -10.72 -11.61
CA LYS A 135 -0.71 -11.16 -12.96
C LYS A 135 -0.57 -9.96 -13.89
N ALA A 136 0.61 -9.77 -14.45
CA ALA A 136 0.90 -8.74 -15.45
C ALA A 136 0.43 -9.18 -16.85
N ASP A 137 -0.82 -8.90 -17.21
CA ASP A 137 -1.40 -9.19 -18.52
C ASP A 137 -1.46 -7.95 -19.44
N GLY A 138 -0.95 -6.81 -18.98
CA GLY A 138 -0.90 -5.56 -19.71
C GLY A 138 -2.22 -4.77 -19.78
N LYS A 139 -3.30 -5.29 -19.21
CA LYS A 139 -4.62 -4.65 -19.20
C LYS A 139 -4.58 -3.31 -18.47
N ILE A 140 -5.37 -2.35 -18.94
CA ILE A 140 -5.71 -1.11 -18.24
C ILE A 140 -7.19 -1.17 -17.90
N GLU A 141 -7.52 -1.21 -16.62
CA GLU A 141 -8.87 -1.36 -16.10
C GLU A 141 -9.31 -0.06 -15.43
N VAL A 142 -10.36 0.60 -15.97
CA VAL A 142 -11.05 1.68 -15.27
C VAL A 142 -12.04 1.05 -14.32
N LEU A 143 -11.92 1.35 -13.04
CA LEU A 143 -12.75 0.74 -12.00
C LEU A 143 -13.95 1.62 -11.68
N ASP A 144 -15.11 0.98 -11.56
CA ASP A 144 -16.25 1.54 -10.86
C ASP A 144 -15.88 1.80 -9.39
N LYS A 145 -16.36 2.91 -8.85
CA LYS A 145 -16.06 3.36 -7.48
C LYS A 145 -16.50 2.34 -6.42
N ASP A 146 -17.67 1.71 -6.59
CA ASP A 146 -18.14 0.70 -5.64
C ASP A 146 -17.30 -0.58 -5.69
N VAL A 147 -16.85 -0.98 -6.88
CA VAL A 147 -15.91 -2.11 -7.05
C VAL A 147 -14.59 -1.82 -6.35
N PHE A 148 -14.04 -0.61 -6.53
CA PHE A 148 -12.81 -0.20 -5.87
C PHE A 148 -12.95 -0.22 -4.34
N LEU A 149 -13.99 0.42 -3.80
CA LEU A 149 -14.22 0.50 -2.35
C LEU A 149 -14.49 -0.87 -1.74
N ARG A 150 -15.16 -1.79 -2.47
CA ARG A 150 -15.32 -3.18 -2.03
C ARG A 150 -13.97 -3.88 -1.91
N ARG A 151 -13.08 -3.73 -2.91
CA ARG A 151 -11.71 -4.27 -2.84
C ARG A 151 -10.96 -3.72 -1.62
N LYS A 152 -11.17 -2.42 -1.28
CA LYS A 152 -10.60 -1.79 -0.08
C LYS A 152 -11.17 -2.35 1.22
N ALA A 153 -12.48 -2.60 1.29
CA ALA A 153 -13.09 -3.28 2.43
C ALA A 153 -12.60 -4.73 2.58
N GLU A 154 -12.13 -5.35 1.51
CA GLU A 154 -11.47 -6.66 1.51
C GLU A 154 -9.95 -6.57 1.79
N LEU A 155 -9.44 -5.42 2.24
CA LEU A 155 -8.03 -5.12 2.52
C LEU A 155 -7.09 -5.28 1.31
N SER A 156 -7.59 -5.01 0.11
CA SER A 156 -6.71 -4.83 -1.04
C SER A 156 -5.90 -3.55 -0.84
N ASN A 157 -4.58 -3.64 -0.87
CA ASN A 157 -3.70 -2.48 -0.70
C ASN A 157 -2.89 -2.21 -1.97
N GLN A 158 -2.36 -0.99 -2.09
CA GLN A 158 -1.46 -0.56 -3.14
C GLN A 158 -0.16 -0.06 -2.49
N SER A 159 0.97 -0.52 -2.99
CA SER A 159 2.28 -0.01 -2.59
C SER A 159 2.47 1.42 -3.12
N PHE A 160 3.09 2.30 -2.33
CA PHE A 160 3.30 3.70 -2.70
C PHE A 160 4.06 3.85 -4.02
N CYS A 161 5.07 3.01 -4.25
CA CYS A 161 5.84 3.00 -5.50
C CYS A 161 4.98 2.70 -6.75
N ALA A 162 3.82 2.09 -6.57
CA ALA A 162 2.94 1.71 -7.66
C ALA A 162 1.81 2.71 -7.93
N VAL A 163 1.68 3.81 -7.16
CA VAL A 163 0.55 4.75 -7.25
C VAL A 163 0.97 6.09 -7.83
N LEU A 164 0.15 6.64 -8.74
CA LEU A 164 0.20 8.03 -9.20
C LEU A 164 -1.17 8.69 -8.94
N LEU A 165 -1.14 9.87 -8.34
CA LEU A 165 -2.32 10.69 -8.07
C LEU A 165 -2.42 11.81 -9.11
N LYS A 166 -3.61 12.01 -9.71
CA LYS A 166 -3.96 13.24 -10.39
C LYS A 166 -4.67 14.15 -9.41
N THR A 167 -4.01 15.23 -9.02
CA THR A 167 -4.51 16.18 -8.00
C THR A 167 -5.38 17.27 -8.63
N ALA A 168 -5.20 17.53 -9.93
CA ALA A 168 -5.76 18.66 -10.65
C ALA A 168 -5.40 20.02 -9.98
N GLY A 169 -4.27 20.07 -9.26
CA GLY A 169 -3.83 21.25 -8.52
C GLY A 169 -4.73 21.64 -7.34
N GLN A 170 -5.44 20.66 -6.77
CA GLN A 170 -6.35 20.84 -5.63
C GLN A 170 -5.76 20.23 -4.35
N PRO A 171 -6.11 20.75 -3.16
CA PRO A 171 -5.72 20.15 -1.91
C PRO A 171 -6.11 18.67 -1.83
N ALA A 172 -5.30 17.83 -1.17
CA ALA A 172 -5.65 16.44 -0.94
C ALA A 172 -6.99 16.35 -0.18
N PRO A 173 -7.92 15.46 -0.61
CA PRO A 173 -9.27 15.37 -0.03
C PRO A 173 -9.30 14.72 1.35
N CYS A 174 -8.22 14.07 1.74
CA CYS A 174 -8.06 13.38 3.02
C CYS A 174 -6.60 13.36 3.45
N ARG A 175 -6.37 12.93 4.68
CA ARG A 175 -5.05 12.80 5.29
C ARG A 175 -4.83 11.38 5.79
N PHE A 176 -3.55 10.98 5.93
CA PHE A 176 -3.20 9.76 6.65
C PHE A 176 -3.57 9.90 8.12
N ARG A 177 -4.12 8.84 8.68
CA ARG A 177 -4.65 8.81 10.04
C ARG A 177 -3.72 8.03 10.97
N GLU A 178 -3.28 8.68 12.05
CA GLU A 178 -2.37 8.07 13.04
C GLU A 178 -3.07 7.01 13.92
N ASP A 179 -4.41 7.06 14.02
CA ASP A 179 -5.18 6.07 14.75
C ASP A 179 -5.35 4.72 14.00
N PHE A 180 -4.78 4.61 12.78
CA PHE A 180 -4.62 3.38 12.01
C PHE A 180 -3.12 3.13 11.73
N PRO A 181 -2.34 2.74 12.73
CA PRO A 181 -0.88 2.75 12.64
C PRO A 181 -0.31 1.76 11.61
N ILE A 182 -1.05 0.70 11.27
CA ILE A 182 -0.60 -0.37 10.36
C ILE A 182 -1.30 -0.28 9.01
N MET A 183 -2.61 0.00 8.99
CA MET A 183 -3.45 -0.01 7.79
C MET A 183 -3.83 1.40 7.32
N GLY A 184 -3.13 2.44 7.78
CA GLY A 184 -3.43 3.83 7.47
C GLY A 184 -3.35 4.17 5.98
N ASP A 185 -2.49 3.51 5.24
CA ASP A 185 -2.39 3.59 3.78
C ASP A 185 -3.65 3.04 3.09
N THR A 186 -4.16 1.89 3.53
CA THR A 186 -5.39 1.28 2.97
C THR A 186 -6.60 2.18 3.20
N ILE A 187 -6.72 2.80 4.39
CA ILE A 187 -7.75 3.80 4.70
C ILE A 187 -7.60 5.03 3.81
N PHE A 188 -6.36 5.53 3.69
CA PHE A 188 -6.08 6.71 2.87
C PHE A 188 -6.47 6.48 1.41
N TRP A 189 -6.05 5.37 0.80
CA TRP A 189 -6.39 5.07 -0.59
C TRP A 189 -7.90 4.95 -0.81
N ALA A 190 -8.63 4.34 0.14
CA ALA A 190 -10.08 4.26 0.05
C ALA A 190 -10.74 5.65 0.11
N ALA A 191 -10.35 6.48 1.07
CA ALA A 191 -10.87 7.84 1.24
C ALA A 191 -10.51 8.75 0.04
N TYR A 192 -9.26 8.66 -0.47
CA TYR A 192 -8.85 9.39 -1.66
C TYR A 192 -9.68 8.97 -2.89
N GLY A 193 -9.89 7.67 -3.07
CA GLY A 193 -10.68 7.13 -4.17
C GLY A 193 -12.15 7.58 -4.17
N VAL A 194 -12.75 7.84 -3.00
CA VAL A 194 -14.10 8.43 -2.91
C VAL A 194 -14.17 9.76 -3.67
N ALA A 195 -13.13 10.58 -3.56
CA ALA A 195 -13.04 11.90 -4.19
C ALA A 195 -12.55 11.86 -5.65
N CYS A 196 -12.14 10.68 -6.18
CA CYS A 196 -11.68 10.55 -7.55
C CYS A 196 -12.84 10.54 -8.54
N GLU A 197 -12.66 11.23 -9.66
CA GLU A 197 -13.48 11.10 -10.86
C GLU A 197 -13.15 9.82 -11.61
N LYS A 198 -11.84 9.47 -11.67
CA LYS A 198 -11.34 8.30 -12.39
C LYS A 198 -10.39 7.48 -11.51
N ILE A 199 -10.59 6.16 -11.50
CA ILE A 199 -9.77 5.19 -10.78
C ILE A 199 -9.31 4.13 -11.78
N VAL A 200 -7.98 3.93 -11.91
CA VAL A 200 -7.39 3.06 -12.93
C VAL A 200 -6.46 2.03 -12.30
N HIS A 201 -6.61 0.78 -12.69
CA HIS A 201 -5.66 -0.29 -12.40
C HIS A 201 -4.90 -0.66 -13.68
N VAL A 202 -3.59 -0.53 -13.65
CA VAL A 202 -2.66 -0.90 -14.74
C VAL A 202 -2.04 -2.26 -14.41
N HIS A 203 -2.39 -3.30 -15.15
CA HIS A 203 -1.92 -4.67 -14.94
C HIS A 203 -0.51 -4.88 -15.52
N ARG A 204 0.42 -4.01 -15.16
CA ARG A 204 1.86 -4.08 -15.44
C ARG A 204 2.63 -3.85 -14.16
N ALA A 205 3.71 -4.57 -13.92
CA ALA A 205 4.58 -4.33 -12.77
C ALA A 205 5.47 -3.12 -13.07
N LEU A 206 5.14 -1.96 -12.49
CA LEU A 206 5.82 -0.69 -12.71
C LEU A 206 6.43 -0.11 -11.42
N GLY A 207 6.04 -0.58 -10.26
CA GLY A 207 6.67 -0.32 -8.97
C GLY A 207 7.50 -1.50 -8.51
N LYS A 208 8.53 -1.25 -7.68
CA LYS A 208 9.28 -2.28 -6.96
C LYS A 208 9.26 -1.95 -5.48
N TYR A 209 8.54 -2.77 -4.74
CA TYR A 209 8.43 -2.67 -3.29
C TYR A 209 9.55 -3.45 -2.63
N ARG A 210 10.41 -2.75 -1.87
CA ARG A 210 11.54 -3.39 -1.21
C ARG A 210 11.14 -3.94 0.16
N TRP A 211 11.47 -5.21 0.35
CA TRP A 211 11.28 -5.91 1.60
C TRP A 211 12.62 -6.03 2.35
N HIS A 212 12.71 -5.41 3.55
CA HIS A 212 13.89 -5.44 4.40
C HIS A 212 13.50 -5.40 5.88
N GLY A 213 14.48 -5.71 6.76
CA GLY A 213 14.24 -5.81 8.21
C GLY A 213 13.78 -4.52 8.89
N SER A 214 13.99 -3.36 8.25
CA SER A 214 13.61 -2.04 8.78
C SER A 214 12.24 -1.56 8.25
N ASN A 215 11.52 -2.34 7.43
CA ASN A 215 10.17 -1.95 7.02
C ASN A 215 9.27 -1.76 8.23
N GLN A 216 8.52 -0.65 8.25
CA GLN A 216 7.69 -0.28 9.39
C GLN A 216 6.64 -1.33 9.74
N THR A 217 6.13 -2.08 8.77
CA THR A 217 5.21 -3.20 8.98
C THR A 217 5.82 -4.30 9.86
N VAL A 218 7.16 -4.48 9.83
CA VAL A 218 7.88 -5.43 10.67
C VAL A 218 8.03 -4.90 12.09
N PHE A 219 8.31 -3.60 12.24
CA PHE A 219 8.50 -2.95 13.56
C PHE A 219 7.21 -2.83 14.37
N LEU A 220 6.07 -2.62 13.72
CA LEU A 220 4.78 -2.45 14.38
C LEU A 220 4.14 -3.79 14.81
N ALA A 221 4.82 -4.91 14.56
CA ALA A 221 4.34 -6.25 14.89
C ALA A 221 4.83 -6.88 16.23
N PRO A 222 5.23 -6.16 17.30
CA PRO A 222 5.46 -6.77 18.60
C PRO A 222 4.16 -7.11 19.34
N GLY A 223 3.18 -7.63 18.63
CA GLY A 223 1.90 -8.11 19.11
C GLY A 223 0.90 -8.12 17.97
N LEU A 224 0.53 -9.31 17.49
CA LEU A 224 -0.40 -9.46 16.35
C LEU A 224 -1.84 -9.04 16.69
N GLN A 225 -2.17 -8.83 17.96
CA GLN A 225 -3.49 -8.37 18.37
C GLN A 225 -3.81 -6.95 17.86
N PRO A 226 -2.91 -5.95 17.97
CA PRO A 226 -3.13 -4.63 17.38
C PRO A 226 -3.33 -4.69 15.86
N LEU A 227 -2.55 -5.52 15.15
CA LEU A 227 -2.70 -5.72 13.70
C LEU A 227 -4.08 -6.27 13.34
N ILE A 228 -4.57 -7.27 14.06
CA ILE A 228 -5.88 -7.89 13.79
C ILE A 228 -7.02 -6.91 14.04
N LEU A 229 -6.92 -6.10 15.11
CA LEU A 229 -7.90 -5.05 15.40
C LEU A 229 -7.87 -3.93 14.34
N ASP A 230 -6.69 -3.53 13.89
CA ASP A 230 -6.53 -2.50 12.88
C ASP A 230 -7.06 -2.97 11.51
N GLU A 231 -6.81 -4.22 11.13
CA GLU A 231 -7.42 -4.84 9.94
C GLU A 231 -8.96 -4.81 10.02
N TRP A 232 -9.54 -5.18 11.15
CA TRP A 232 -11.00 -5.17 11.32
C TRP A 232 -11.57 -3.75 11.22
N ARG A 233 -11.01 -2.79 11.95
CA ARG A 233 -11.43 -1.37 11.90
C ARG A 233 -11.32 -0.81 10.48
N THR A 234 -10.28 -1.20 9.75
CA THR A 234 -10.07 -0.81 8.36
C THR A 234 -11.16 -1.36 7.45
N MET A 235 -11.49 -2.64 7.59
CA MET A 235 -12.59 -3.26 6.82
C MET A 235 -13.93 -2.56 7.09
N GLU A 236 -14.27 -2.29 8.35
CA GLU A 236 -15.48 -1.55 8.72
C GLU A 236 -15.50 -0.15 8.13
N THR A 237 -14.41 0.62 8.30
CA THR A 237 -14.32 1.99 7.81
C THR A 237 -14.46 2.05 6.29
N ASN A 238 -13.79 1.17 5.57
CA ASN A 238 -13.84 1.14 4.12
C ASN A 238 -15.22 0.66 3.59
N GLU A 239 -15.91 -0.25 4.31
CA GLU A 239 -17.28 -0.62 3.95
C GLU A 239 -18.26 0.54 4.17
N LEU A 240 -18.09 1.35 5.21
CA LEU A 240 -18.90 2.55 5.45
C LEU A 240 -18.71 3.60 4.35
N LEU A 241 -17.50 3.75 3.80
CA LEU A 241 -17.22 4.68 2.68
C LEU A 241 -18.00 4.34 1.40
N ARG A 242 -18.52 3.14 1.26
CA ARG A 242 -19.39 2.75 0.13
C ARG A 242 -20.75 3.46 0.13
N GLY A 243 -21.15 4.07 1.25
CA GLY A 243 -22.39 4.87 1.34
C GLY A 243 -23.70 4.07 1.21
N LYS A 244 -23.65 2.73 1.18
CA LYS A 244 -24.84 1.86 0.96
C LYS A 244 -25.60 1.53 2.25
N GLY A 245 -25.36 2.25 3.34
CA GLY A 245 -25.91 1.97 4.64
C GLY A 245 -25.33 0.70 5.30
N TRP A 246 -25.47 0.62 6.61
CA TRP A 246 -24.96 -0.49 7.43
C TRP A 246 -26.09 -1.49 7.71
N SER A 247 -26.24 -2.53 6.86
CA SER A 247 -27.24 -3.58 7.09
C SER A 247 -26.62 -4.75 7.88
N TRP A 248 -27.45 -5.45 8.66
CA TRP A 248 -27.06 -6.68 9.36
C TRP A 248 -26.39 -7.71 8.43
N PHE A 249 -26.92 -7.90 7.22
CA PHE A 249 -26.39 -8.85 6.24
C PHE A 249 -24.96 -8.47 5.79
N ARG A 250 -24.68 -7.17 5.56
CA ARG A 250 -23.36 -6.71 5.20
C ARG A 250 -22.35 -6.90 6.33
N GLN A 251 -22.74 -6.58 7.54
CA GLN A 251 -21.92 -6.78 8.73
C GLN A 251 -21.59 -8.27 8.91
N TRP A 252 -22.58 -9.14 8.76
CA TRP A 252 -22.39 -10.59 8.83
C TRP A 252 -21.43 -11.09 7.76
N LYS A 253 -21.59 -10.65 6.50
CA LYS A 253 -20.68 -10.97 5.39
C LYS A 253 -19.26 -10.51 5.67
N LEU A 254 -19.07 -9.26 6.14
CA LEU A 254 -17.76 -8.69 6.46
C LEU A 254 -17.07 -9.48 7.59
N LYS A 255 -17.81 -9.83 8.65
CA LYS A 255 -17.33 -10.70 9.74
C LYS A 255 -16.92 -12.08 9.23
N GLY A 256 -17.68 -12.67 8.32
CA GLY A 256 -17.36 -13.96 7.68
C GLY A 256 -16.05 -13.89 6.88
N LEU A 257 -15.87 -12.87 6.07
CA LEU A 257 -14.62 -12.63 5.33
C LEU A 257 -13.43 -12.44 6.29
N PHE A 258 -13.62 -11.68 7.34
CA PHE A 258 -12.59 -11.46 8.36
C PHE A 258 -12.22 -12.75 9.10
N ALA A 259 -13.19 -13.61 9.43
CA ALA A 259 -12.95 -14.91 10.03
C ALA A 259 -12.07 -15.81 9.13
N VAL A 260 -12.37 -15.86 7.83
CA VAL A 260 -11.57 -16.62 6.85
C VAL A 260 -10.14 -16.05 6.75
N ARG A 261 -9.96 -14.74 6.57
CA ARG A 261 -8.63 -14.11 6.49
C ARG A 261 -7.78 -14.39 7.73
N SER A 262 -8.33 -14.10 8.90
CA SER A 262 -7.64 -14.27 10.17
C SER A 262 -7.33 -15.77 10.44
N GLY A 263 -8.22 -16.67 10.01
CA GLY A 263 -7.99 -18.11 10.08
C GLY A 263 -6.84 -18.58 9.20
N ILE A 264 -6.75 -18.06 7.96
CA ILE A 264 -5.61 -18.32 7.05
C ILE A 264 -4.32 -17.81 7.68
N LYS A 265 -4.31 -16.57 8.17
CA LYS A 265 -3.15 -15.97 8.84
C LYS A 265 -2.72 -16.78 10.05
N SER A 266 -3.64 -17.15 10.94
CA SER A 266 -3.38 -18.01 12.11
C SER A 266 -2.79 -19.37 11.72
N LYS A 267 -3.33 -20.01 10.66
CA LYS A 267 -2.83 -21.30 10.15
C LYS A 267 -1.40 -21.18 9.64
N ARG A 268 -1.09 -20.15 8.83
CA ARG A 268 0.26 -19.89 8.29
C ARG A 268 1.28 -19.64 9.39
N VAL A 269 0.95 -18.77 10.35
CA VAL A 269 1.84 -18.46 11.50
C VAL A 269 2.14 -19.72 12.32
N ARG A 270 1.12 -20.57 12.54
CA ARG A 270 1.32 -21.87 13.23
C ARG A 270 2.24 -22.81 12.44
N GLN A 271 2.09 -22.88 11.11
CA GLN A 271 2.92 -23.74 10.25
C GLN A 271 4.38 -23.29 10.22
N ASN A 272 4.65 -22.00 10.46
CA ASN A 272 6.00 -21.46 10.58
C ASN A 272 6.61 -21.61 11.99
N GLY A 273 5.95 -22.39 12.87
CA GLY A 273 6.46 -22.71 14.20
C GLY A 273 5.98 -21.80 15.32
N ASP A 274 5.26 -20.70 15.01
CA ASP A 274 4.84 -19.76 16.03
C ASP A 274 3.40 -20.00 16.52
N ALA A 275 3.27 -21.05 17.34
CA ALA A 275 1.98 -21.44 17.90
C ALA A 275 1.38 -20.39 18.88
N LYS A 276 2.22 -19.56 19.52
CA LYS A 276 1.77 -18.53 20.44
C LYS A 276 1.02 -17.44 19.68
N TYR A 277 1.65 -16.84 18.66
CA TYR A 277 1.02 -15.81 17.84
C TYR A 277 -0.18 -16.32 17.05
N ALA A 278 -0.17 -17.57 16.58
CA ALA A 278 -1.34 -18.18 15.97
C ALA A 278 -2.55 -18.21 16.90
N ARG A 279 -2.36 -18.47 18.19
CA ARG A 279 -3.44 -18.44 19.20
C ARG A 279 -3.93 -17.02 19.47
N GLU A 280 -3.05 -16.03 19.49
CA GLU A 280 -3.41 -14.63 19.69
C GLU A 280 -4.29 -14.11 18.54
N ILE A 281 -3.90 -14.37 17.27
CA ILE A 281 -4.72 -14.07 16.10
C ILE A 281 -6.11 -14.69 16.21
N ALA A 282 -6.17 -15.98 16.52
CA ALA A 282 -7.42 -16.73 16.66
C ALA A 282 -8.31 -16.17 17.77
N ARG A 283 -7.72 -15.75 18.90
CA ARG A 283 -8.45 -15.16 20.04
C ARG A 283 -9.03 -13.80 19.66
N ALA A 284 -8.23 -12.91 19.07
CA ALA A 284 -8.68 -11.58 18.65
C ALA A 284 -9.80 -11.67 17.60
N ALA A 285 -9.61 -12.51 16.58
CA ALA A 285 -10.60 -12.69 15.53
C ALA A 285 -11.94 -13.27 16.05
N ARG A 286 -11.90 -14.23 16.96
CA ARG A 286 -13.11 -14.78 17.61
C ARG A 286 -13.85 -13.74 18.44
N GLY A 287 -13.13 -12.86 19.12
CA GLY A 287 -13.74 -11.74 19.87
C GLY A 287 -14.58 -10.82 18.95
N ILE A 288 -14.14 -10.62 17.70
CA ILE A 288 -14.82 -9.78 16.72
C ILE A 288 -15.97 -10.53 16.01
N THR A 289 -15.73 -11.77 15.56
CA THR A 289 -16.65 -12.51 14.69
C THR A 289 -17.65 -13.35 15.46
N GLY A 290 -17.34 -13.74 16.70
CA GLY A 290 -18.04 -14.76 17.47
C GLY A 290 -17.65 -16.19 17.05
N TRP A 291 -17.94 -17.15 17.93
CA TRP A 291 -17.58 -18.55 17.73
C TRP A 291 -18.19 -19.19 16.45
N PRO A 292 -19.49 -19.00 16.13
CA PRO A 292 -20.10 -19.67 14.96
C PRO A 292 -19.42 -19.25 13.64
N LEU A 293 -19.22 -17.96 13.42
CA LEU A 293 -18.55 -17.47 12.19
C LEU A 293 -17.08 -17.87 12.13
N TRP A 294 -16.39 -17.88 13.28
CA TRP A 294 -15.00 -18.34 13.35
C TRP A 294 -14.86 -19.82 12.95
N LEU A 295 -15.74 -20.69 13.45
CA LEU A 295 -15.76 -22.12 13.09
C LEU A 295 -16.12 -22.34 11.63
N ALA A 296 -17.12 -21.63 11.12
CA ALA A 296 -17.48 -21.67 9.69
C ALA A 296 -16.30 -21.23 8.80
N GLY A 297 -15.59 -20.15 9.17
CA GLY A 297 -14.39 -19.69 8.49
C GLY A 297 -13.29 -20.75 8.47
N LYS A 298 -13.02 -21.41 9.58
CA LYS A 298 -12.05 -22.51 9.65
C LYS A 298 -12.44 -23.68 8.75
N PHE A 299 -13.69 -24.07 8.77
CA PHE A 299 -14.19 -25.15 7.92
C PHE A 299 -14.01 -24.84 6.42
N LEU A 300 -14.34 -23.62 6.00
CA LEU A 300 -14.12 -23.17 4.62
C LEU A 300 -12.64 -23.19 4.21
N ILE A 301 -11.73 -22.88 5.13
CA ILE A 301 -10.28 -22.95 4.87
C ILE A 301 -9.84 -24.39 4.66
N GLU A 302 -10.30 -25.33 5.50
CA GLU A 302 -9.94 -26.74 5.36
C GLU A 302 -10.54 -27.33 4.05
N LEU A 303 -11.77 -26.97 3.68
CA LEU A 303 -12.37 -27.36 2.39
C LEU A 303 -11.57 -26.82 1.20
N ARG A 304 -11.19 -25.55 1.24
CA ARG A 304 -10.34 -24.96 0.20
C ARG A 304 -9.00 -25.67 0.08
N ASP A 305 -8.33 -25.94 1.19
CA ASP A 305 -7.01 -26.58 1.20
C ASP A 305 -7.10 -28.02 0.73
N LEU A 306 -8.19 -28.75 1.07
CA LEU A 306 -8.49 -30.05 0.53
C LEU A 306 -8.70 -30.00 -0.99
N TYR A 307 -9.50 -29.06 -1.49
CA TYR A 307 -9.74 -28.87 -2.92
C TYR A 307 -8.44 -28.55 -3.68
N LEU A 308 -7.63 -27.63 -3.17
CA LEU A 308 -6.34 -27.27 -3.79
C LEU A 308 -5.39 -28.49 -3.85
N PHE A 309 -5.38 -29.30 -2.83
CA PHE A 309 -4.52 -30.48 -2.78
C PHE A 309 -5.03 -31.63 -3.66
N THR A 310 -6.34 -31.95 -3.60
CA THR A 310 -6.92 -33.12 -4.28
C THR A 310 -7.21 -32.86 -5.75
N VAL A 311 -7.77 -31.68 -6.09
CA VAL A 311 -8.22 -31.36 -7.44
C VAL A 311 -7.15 -30.67 -8.27
N LEU A 312 -6.48 -29.64 -7.69
CA LEU A 312 -5.49 -28.83 -8.42
C LEU A 312 -4.05 -29.36 -8.25
N ARG A 313 -3.84 -30.42 -7.47
CA ARG A 313 -2.52 -31.05 -7.20
C ARG A 313 -1.44 -30.02 -6.80
N ARG A 314 -1.84 -28.92 -6.16
CA ARG A 314 -0.90 -27.88 -5.70
C ARG A 314 -0.30 -28.31 -4.36
N PRO A 315 1.03 -28.16 -4.15
CA PRO A 315 1.64 -28.48 -2.86
C PRO A 315 1.04 -27.64 -1.73
N ARG A 316 0.93 -28.22 -0.53
CA ARG A 316 0.31 -27.58 0.66
C ARG A 316 1.01 -26.33 1.17
N HIS A 317 2.13 -25.89 0.58
CA HIS A 317 2.92 -24.74 1.05
C HIS A 317 3.39 -23.79 -0.05
N PRO A 318 3.00 -22.51 -0.03
CA PRO A 318 3.92 -21.43 -0.36
C PRO A 318 4.66 -21.00 0.92
N LYS A 319 5.99 -20.97 0.87
CA LYS A 319 6.86 -20.57 1.99
C LYS A 319 6.81 -19.07 2.40
N ASN A 320 5.98 -18.26 1.78
CA ASN A 320 5.92 -16.81 2.07
C ASN A 320 4.78 -16.45 3.02
N ILE A 321 5.15 -15.91 4.18
CA ILE A 321 4.25 -15.47 5.27
C ILE A 321 3.41 -14.24 4.86
N TYR A 322 3.83 -13.49 3.86
CA TYR A 322 3.36 -12.13 3.56
C TYR A 322 2.73 -11.96 2.17
N SER A 323 2.45 -13.05 1.43
CA SER A 323 1.73 -13.02 0.15
C SER A 323 0.24 -13.29 0.31
#